data_b376e61ac11e6d06c6b36a0648488903
#
_entry.id   b376e61ac11e6d06c6b36a0648488903
#
_cell.length_a   1.000
_cell.length_b   1.000
_cell.length_c   1.000
_cell.angle_alpha   90.00
_cell.angle_beta   90.00
_cell.angle_gamma   90.00
#
_symmetry.space_group_name_H-M   'P 1'
#
loop_
_entity.id
_entity.type
_entity.pdbx_description
1 polymer ?
#
loop_
_entity_poly.entity_id
_entity_poly.type
_entity_poly.pdbx_seq_one_letter_code
_entity_poly.pdbx_strand_id
1 'polypeptide(L)'
;MARIPLVTREQIAEKDKPAYDAFMAARANRPNVGPYTLLLHMPEMAQKLEALRLCLRDEASLSQKLQEIVMISVAREMGCAFIWYAHAAAARKAGVRDDIVDNIREKRALANLDPDEHAVVDFTRELLQNRKVSRPTFDAATARFGQRGVMTLTNLIACYAVLAYNMNTYELEAPAHATEKALP
;
A
#
# COMPACT_ATOMS: atom_id res chain seq x y z
N MET A 1 -2.94 -6.52 20.04
CA MET A 1 -3.80 -5.32 20.27
C MET A 1 -2.97 -4.09 19.90
N ALA A 2 -3.52 -3.16 19.08
CA ALA A 2 -2.78 -1.98 18.67
C ALA A 2 -2.23 -1.20 19.88
N ARG A 3 -1.02 -0.63 19.75
CA ARG A 3 -0.33 0.10 20.84
C ARG A 3 -0.99 1.43 21.22
N ILE A 4 -1.82 1.99 20.34
CA ILE A 4 -2.58 3.19 20.64
C ILE A 4 -4.07 2.96 20.35
N PRO A 5 -4.97 3.57 21.16
CA PRO A 5 -6.41 3.44 20.94
C PRO A 5 -6.88 4.16 19.67
N LEU A 6 -8.06 3.78 19.22
CA LEU A 6 -8.80 4.61 18.27
C LEU A 6 -9.06 5.98 18.89
N VAL A 7 -8.83 7.03 18.13
CA VAL A 7 -9.11 8.38 18.56
C VAL A 7 -10.55 8.76 18.20
N THR A 8 -11.26 9.37 19.15
CA THR A 8 -12.57 9.98 18.92
C THR A 8 -12.44 11.48 18.65
N ARG A 9 -13.48 12.08 18.08
CA ARG A 9 -13.50 13.52 17.77
C ARG A 9 -13.24 14.38 19.01
N GLU A 10 -13.76 13.96 20.17
CA GLU A 10 -13.61 14.66 21.44
C GLU A 10 -12.17 14.70 21.94
N GLN A 11 -11.38 13.69 21.58
CA GLN A 11 -9.97 13.58 21.93
C GLN A 11 -9.05 14.38 20.98
N ILE A 12 -9.58 14.85 19.84
CA ILE A 12 -8.85 15.68 18.88
C ILE A 12 -8.72 17.11 19.41
N ALA A 13 -7.52 17.69 19.32
CA ALA A 13 -7.30 19.09 19.66
C ALA A 13 -8.22 20.00 18.83
N GLU A 14 -8.73 21.08 19.43
CA GLU A 14 -9.72 21.99 18.78
C GLU A 14 -9.25 22.45 17.40
N LYS A 15 -7.98 22.79 17.26
CA LYS A 15 -7.38 23.23 15.98
C LYS A 15 -7.44 22.17 14.88
N ASP A 16 -7.48 20.89 15.23
CA ASP A 16 -7.42 19.75 14.30
C ASP A 16 -8.82 19.18 13.99
N LYS A 17 -9.86 19.57 14.74
CA LYS A 17 -11.24 19.10 14.53
C LYS A 17 -11.78 19.37 13.13
N PRO A 18 -11.56 20.56 12.51
CA PRO A 18 -12.02 20.78 11.14
C PRO A 18 -11.43 19.77 10.14
N ALA A 19 -10.16 19.42 10.28
CA ALA A 19 -9.50 18.43 9.43
C ALA A 19 -10.03 17.00 9.69
N TYR A 20 -10.29 16.66 10.95
CA TYR A 20 -10.94 15.40 11.31
C TYR A 20 -12.34 15.29 10.69
N ASP A 21 -13.18 16.31 10.85
CA ASP A 21 -14.55 16.33 10.33
C ASP A 21 -14.55 16.22 8.81
N ALA A 22 -13.68 16.95 8.12
CA ALA A 22 -13.56 16.90 6.67
C ALA A 22 -13.09 15.52 6.18
N PHE A 23 -12.13 14.90 6.88
CA PHE A 23 -11.70 13.54 6.57
C PHE A 23 -12.81 12.51 6.75
N MET A 24 -13.55 12.59 7.87
CA MET A 24 -14.66 11.69 8.14
C MET A 24 -15.80 11.86 7.15
N ALA A 25 -16.14 13.11 6.77
CA ALA A 25 -17.15 13.39 5.76
C ALA A 25 -16.78 12.80 4.38
N ALA A 26 -15.53 12.94 3.96
CA ALA A 26 -15.04 12.37 2.69
C ALA A 26 -15.10 10.82 2.68
N ARG A 27 -15.20 10.18 3.84
CA ARG A 27 -15.27 8.73 4.02
C ARG A 27 -16.59 8.22 4.57
N ALA A 28 -17.65 9.03 4.53
CA ALA A 28 -18.96 8.70 5.14
C ALA A 28 -19.49 7.29 4.83
N ASN A 29 -19.13 6.74 3.68
CA ASN A 29 -19.54 5.40 3.25
C ASN A 29 -18.45 4.33 3.42
N ARG A 30 -17.34 4.63 4.09
CA ARG A 30 -16.23 3.71 4.29
C ARG A 30 -15.94 3.54 5.78
N PRO A 31 -15.80 2.31 6.28
CA PRO A 31 -15.49 2.09 7.68
C PRO A 31 -14.13 2.72 8.03
N ASN A 32 -14.06 3.26 9.25
CA ASN A 32 -12.82 3.81 9.79
C ASN A 32 -11.92 2.66 10.27
N VAL A 33 -11.28 1.98 9.32
CA VAL A 33 -10.44 0.79 9.58
C VAL A 33 -9.05 0.98 8.99
N GLY A 34 -8.14 0.15 9.44
CA GLY A 34 -6.78 0.12 8.94
C GLY A 34 -5.96 1.34 9.36
N PRO A 35 -5.07 1.83 8.48
CA PRO A 35 -4.12 2.88 8.83
C PRO A 35 -4.78 4.17 9.31
N TYR A 36 -6.03 4.42 8.89
CA TYR A 36 -6.74 5.65 9.26
C TYR A 36 -7.10 5.69 10.74
N THR A 37 -7.30 4.54 11.39
CA THR A 37 -7.51 4.49 12.84
C THR A 37 -6.33 5.06 13.62
N LEU A 38 -5.12 4.95 13.05
CA LEU A 38 -3.88 5.48 13.60
C LEU A 38 -3.64 6.92 13.16
N LEU A 39 -3.80 7.18 11.85
CA LEU A 39 -3.48 8.48 11.24
C LEU A 39 -4.40 9.60 11.74
N LEU A 40 -5.61 9.29 12.22
CA LEU A 40 -6.54 10.27 12.78
C LEU A 40 -6.06 10.92 14.08
N HIS A 41 -4.99 10.42 14.70
CA HIS A 41 -4.26 11.19 15.73
C HIS A 41 -3.62 12.46 15.15
N MET A 42 -3.45 12.54 13.82
CA MET A 42 -2.96 13.69 13.06
C MET A 42 -3.86 13.91 11.83
N PRO A 43 -5.08 14.47 12.00
CA PRO A 43 -6.10 14.47 10.95
C PRO A 43 -5.68 15.17 9.65
N GLU A 44 -4.93 16.27 9.74
CA GLU A 44 -4.42 16.98 8.56
C GLU A 44 -3.44 16.10 7.75
N MET A 45 -2.57 15.36 8.43
CA MET A 45 -1.67 14.40 7.78
C MET A 45 -2.47 13.26 7.14
N ALA A 46 -3.49 12.74 7.83
CA ALA A 46 -4.38 11.71 7.29
C ALA A 46 -5.05 12.15 5.99
N GLN A 47 -5.55 13.40 5.92
CA GLN A 47 -6.13 13.97 4.71
C GLN A 47 -5.13 14.03 3.56
N LYS A 48 -3.94 14.57 3.81
CA LYS A 48 -2.91 14.74 2.77
C LYS A 48 -2.43 13.40 2.25
N LEU A 49 -2.23 12.41 3.13
CA LEU A 49 -1.82 11.06 2.74
C LEU A 49 -2.91 10.33 1.94
N GLU A 50 -4.19 10.49 2.34
CA GLU A 50 -5.31 9.92 1.58
C GLU A 50 -5.44 10.58 0.20
N ALA A 51 -5.28 11.90 0.11
CA ALA A 51 -5.30 12.60 -1.16
C ALA A 51 -4.18 12.11 -2.11
N LEU A 52 -2.96 11.94 -1.58
CA LEU A 52 -1.85 11.34 -2.34
C LEU A 52 -2.19 9.92 -2.80
N ARG A 53 -2.68 9.07 -1.89
CA ARG A 53 -3.05 7.69 -2.20
C ARG A 53 -4.11 7.62 -3.31
N LEU A 54 -5.14 8.45 -3.24
CA LEU A 54 -6.19 8.50 -4.26
C LEU A 54 -5.62 8.96 -5.61
N CYS A 55 -4.82 10.04 -5.62
CA CYS A 55 -4.15 10.53 -6.83
C CYS A 55 -3.33 9.42 -7.51
N LEU A 56 -2.56 8.64 -6.74
CA LEU A 56 -1.74 7.55 -7.26
C LEU A 56 -2.58 6.36 -7.77
N ARG A 57 -3.71 6.08 -7.10
CA ARG A 57 -4.63 5.00 -7.50
C ARG A 57 -5.42 5.32 -8.76
N ASP A 58 -5.73 6.58 -8.96
CA ASP A 58 -6.48 7.06 -10.14
C ASP A 58 -5.57 7.30 -11.36
N GLU A 59 -4.23 7.20 -11.18
CA GLU A 59 -3.27 7.39 -12.25
C GLU A 59 -3.29 6.22 -13.24
N ALA A 60 -3.64 6.50 -14.50
CA ALA A 60 -3.85 5.49 -15.54
C ALA A 60 -2.57 4.82 -16.06
N SER A 61 -1.38 5.31 -15.68
CA SER A 61 -0.10 4.75 -16.14
C SER A 61 0.21 3.35 -15.60
N LEU A 62 -0.47 2.92 -14.53
CA LEU A 62 -0.39 1.58 -13.97
C LEU A 62 -1.80 1.00 -13.83
N SER A 63 -2.05 -0.16 -14.45
CA SER A 63 -3.32 -0.87 -14.29
C SER A 63 -3.57 -1.25 -12.83
N GLN A 64 -4.84 -1.43 -12.45
CA GLN A 64 -5.20 -1.88 -11.09
C GLN A 64 -4.48 -3.18 -10.71
N LYS A 65 -4.35 -4.13 -11.65
CA LYS A 65 -3.60 -5.38 -11.44
C LYS A 65 -2.16 -5.11 -11.01
N LEU A 66 -1.45 -4.23 -11.73
CA LEU A 66 -0.06 -3.89 -11.42
C LEU A 66 0.07 -3.12 -10.10
N GLN A 67 -0.87 -2.21 -9.82
CA GLN A 67 -0.89 -1.50 -8.54
C GLN A 67 -1.05 -2.48 -7.36
N GLU A 68 -1.93 -3.48 -7.47
CA GLU A 68 -2.08 -4.49 -6.41
C GLU A 68 -0.82 -5.36 -6.23
N ILE A 69 -0.13 -5.74 -7.33
CA ILE A 69 1.17 -6.43 -7.25
C ILE A 69 2.19 -5.58 -6.48
N VAL A 70 2.27 -4.27 -6.75
CA VAL A 70 3.14 -3.35 -6.01
C VAL A 70 2.79 -3.37 -4.51
N MET A 71 1.51 -3.24 -4.17
CA MET A 71 1.07 -3.14 -2.77
C MET A 71 1.32 -4.42 -1.97
N ILE A 72 1.07 -5.60 -2.56
CA ILE A 72 1.41 -6.88 -1.89
C ILE A 72 2.92 -7.11 -1.80
N SER A 73 3.68 -6.62 -2.78
CA SER A 73 5.14 -6.67 -2.72
C SER A 73 5.69 -5.78 -1.61
N VAL A 74 5.19 -4.54 -1.48
CA VAL A 74 5.52 -3.65 -0.35
C VAL A 74 5.14 -4.30 0.98
N ALA A 75 3.93 -4.84 1.09
CA ALA A 75 3.45 -5.52 2.29
C ALA A 75 4.41 -6.65 2.72
N ARG A 76 4.86 -7.45 1.75
CA ARG A 76 5.76 -8.58 2.00
C ARG A 76 7.17 -8.13 2.37
N GLU A 77 7.74 -7.17 1.65
CA GLU A 77 9.10 -6.68 1.94
C GLU A 77 9.17 -5.98 3.30
N MET A 78 8.10 -5.30 3.70
CA MET A 78 8.02 -4.58 4.97
C MET A 78 7.40 -5.39 6.13
N GLY A 79 6.98 -6.63 5.89
CA GLY A 79 6.34 -7.47 6.91
C GLY A 79 5.03 -6.88 7.44
N CYS A 80 4.26 -6.15 6.62
CA CYS A 80 3.03 -5.51 7.05
C CYS A 80 1.81 -6.41 6.83
N ALA A 81 1.39 -7.13 7.86
CA ALA A 81 0.27 -8.06 7.80
C ALA A 81 -1.03 -7.38 7.38
N PHE A 82 -1.32 -6.16 7.85
CA PHE A 82 -2.55 -5.46 7.52
C PHE A 82 -2.66 -5.13 6.02
N ILE A 83 -1.59 -4.57 5.42
CA ILE A 83 -1.57 -4.28 3.97
C ILE A 83 -1.69 -5.59 3.20
N TRP A 84 -0.99 -6.64 3.63
CA TRP A 84 -1.06 -7.95 2.99
C TRP A 84 -2.50 -8.44 2.88
N TYR A 85 -3.24 -8.52 3.98
CA TYR A 85 -4.62 -9.00 3.97
C TYR A 85 -5.54 -8.15 3.11
N ALA A 86 -5.41 -6.83 3.19
CA ALA A 86 -6.25 -5.93 2.42
C ALA A 86 -6.02 -6.04 0.92
N HIS A 87 -4.78 -6.29 0.50
CA HIS A 87 -4.38 -6.23 -0.91
C HIS A 87 -4.17 -7.60 -1.57
N ALA A 88 -3.89 -8.69 -0.84
CA ALA A 88 -3.78 -10.02 -1.44
C ALA A 88 -5.11 -10.48 -2.07
N ALA A 89 -6.21 -10.34 -1.35
CA ALA A 89 -7.54 -10.63 -1.90
C ALA A 89 -7.91 -9.69 -3.06
N ALA A 90 -7.56 -8.39 -2.95
CA ALA A 90 -7.79 -7.42 -4.02
C ALA A 90 -6.95 -7.72 -5.27
N ALA A 91 -5.71 -8.18 -5.11
CA ALA A 91 -4.83 -8.61 -6.19
C ALA A 91 -5.45 -9.78 -6.98
N ARG A 92 -5.92 -10.82 -6.29
CA ARG A 92 -6.63 -11.95 -6.93
C ARG A 92 -7.87 -11.47 -7.69
N LYS A 93 -8.67 -10.59 -7.08
CA LYS A 93 -9.85 -9.99 -7.72
C LYS A 93 -9.49 -9.14 -8.94
N ALA A 94 -8.34 -8.48 -8.93
CA ALA A 94 -7.83 -7.69 -10.07
C ALA A 94 -7.18 -8.56 -11.18
N GLY A 95 -7.19 -9.89 -11.03
CA GLY A 95 -6.68 -10.83 -12.02
C GLY A 95 -5.19 -11.16 -11.87
N VAL A 96 -4.59 -10.91 -10.71
CA VAL A 96 -3.26 -11.47 -10.40
C VAL A 96 -3.41 -12.97 -10.15
N ARG A 97 -2.60 -13.78 -10.82
CA ARG A 97 -2.63 -15.23 -10.65
C ARG A 97 -2.31 -15.63 -9.22
N ASP A 98 -2.94 -16.70 -8.77
CA ASP A 98 -2.79 -17.22 -7.40
C ASP A 98 -1.35 -17.60 -7.07
N ASP A 99 -0.63 -18.21 -8.03
CA ASP A 99 0.77 -18.58 -7.85
C ASP A 99 1.68 -17.36 -7.66
N ILE A 100 1.39 -16.22 -8.31
CA ILE A 100 2.15 -14.97 -8.12
C ILE A 100 1.93 -14.46 -6.69
N VAL A 101 0.67 -14.36 -6.23
CA VAL A 101 0.35 -13.90 -4.87
C VAL A 101 1.01 -14.81 -3.84
N ASP A 102 0.88 -16.13 -3.98
CA ASP A 102 1.44 -17.11 -3.04
C ASP A 102 2.97 -17.10 -3.04
N ASN A 103 3.61 -16.95 -4.20
CA ASN A 103 5.07 -16.88 -4.29
C ASN A 103 5.62 -15.54 -3.75
N ILE A 104 4.91 -14.41 -3.92
CA ILE A 104 5.25 -13.15 -3.25
C ILE A 104 5.19 -13.36 -1.73
N ARG A 105 4.11 -13.98 -1.22
CA ARG A 105 3.96 -14.28 0.22
C ARG A 105 5.14 -15.05 0.78
N GLU A 106 5.58 -16.08 0.07
CA GLU A 106 6.64 -16.98 0.52
C GLU A 106 8.06 -16.52 0.16
N LYS A 107 8.23 -15.37 -0.52
CA LYS A 107 9.51 -14.93 -1.11
C LYS A 107 10.13 -15.96 -2.04
N ARG A 108 9.31 -16.72 -2.75
CA ARG A 108 9.79 -17.70 -3.76
C ARG A 108 10.05 -17.00 -5.10
N ALA A 109 10.74 -17.73 -5.96
CA ALA A 109 10.94 -17.29 -7.35
C ALA A 109 9.58 -17.16 -8.06
N LEU A 110 9.44 -16.10 -8.82
CA LEU A 110 8.25 -15.85 -9.65
C LEU A 110 8.54 -16.34 -11.06
N ALA A 111 7.69 -17.22 -11.58
CA ALA A 111 7.80 -17.75 -12.93
C ALA A 111 6.68 -17.22 -13.83
N ASN A 112 6.97 -17.11 -15.12
CA ASN A 112 5.99 -16.75 -16.15
C ASN A 112 5.25 -15.43 -15.86
N LEU A 113 5.97 -14.43 -15.32
CA LEU A 113 5.46 -13.08 -15.20
C LEU A 113 5.32 -12.44 -16.58
N ASP A 114 4.25 -11.69 -16.79
CA ASP A 114 4.18 -10.77 -17.91
C ASP A 114 5.28 -9.70 -17.78
N PRO A 115 5.77 -9.13 -18.89
CA PRO A 115 6.83 -8.12 -18.83
C PRO A 115 6.52 -6.94 -17.92
N ASP A 116 5.25 -6.51 -17.83
CA ASP A 116 4.84 -5.42 -16.93
C ASP A 116 4.84 -5.85 -15.46
N GLU A 117 4.39 -7.08 -15.18
CA GLU A 117 4.44 -7.67 -13.83
C GLU A 117 5.89 -7.79 -13.35
N HIS A 118 6.78 -8.26 -14.23
CA HIS A 118 8.20 -8.39 -13.95
C HIS A 118 8.82 -7.03 -13.58
N ALA A 119 8.55 -6.01 -14.40
CA ALA A 119 9.07 -4.66 -14.18
C ALA A 119 8.64 -4.07 -12.85
N VAL A 120 7.35 -4.20 -12.44
CA VAL A 120 6.87 -3.65 -11.15
C VAL A 120 7.40 -4.45 -9.95
N VAL A 121 7.54 -5.77 -10.06
CA VAL A 121 8.07 -6.61 -8.98
C VAL A 121 9.54 -6.30 -8.73
N ASP A 122 10.36 -6.30 -9.78
CA ASP A 122 11.79 -6.06 -9.65
C ASP A 122 12.08 -4.66 -9.15
N PHE A 123 11.38 -3.65 -9.72
CA PHE A 123 11.50 -2.26 -9.27
C PHE A 123 11.16 -2.11 -7.79
N THR A 124 10.05 -2.72 -7.35
CA THR A 124 9.59 -2.63 -5.97
C THR A 124 10.57 -3.29 -5.01
N ARG A 125 11.01 -4.51 -5.34
CA ARG A 125 11.98 -5.26 -4.51
C ARG A 125 13.30 -4.51 -4.42
N GLU A 126 13.85 -4.10 -5.54
CA GLU A 126 15.14 -3.43 -5.59
C GLU A 126 15.12 -2.11 -4.83
N LEU A 127 14.07 -1.28 -5.01
CA LEU A 127 13.91 -0.02 -4.29
C LEU A 127 13.84 -0.22 -2.78
N LEU A 128 13.08 -1.21 -2.30
CA LEU A 128 12.90 -1.43 -0.87
C LEU A 128 14.12 -2.09 -0.22
N GLN A 129 14.78 -3.03 -0.90
CA GLN A 129 15.92 -3.75 -0.36
C GLN A 129 17.21 -2.91 -0.42
N ASN A 130 17.46 -2.23 -1.55
CA ASN A 130 18.68 -1.49 -1.81
C ASN A 130 18.55 0.03 -1.59
N ARG A 131 17.33 0.55 -1.33
CA ARG A 131 17.00 1.98 -1.20
C ARG A 131 17.30 2.80 -2.45
N LYS A 132 17.52 2.14 -3.55
CA LYS A 132 17.75 2.70 -4.89
C LYS A 132 17.45 1.65 -5.94
N VAL A 133 17.20 2.09 -7.15
CA VAL A 133 16.96 1.22 -8.32
C VAL A 133 18.18 1.29 -9.23
N SER A 134 18.62 0.14 -9.73
CA SER A 134 19.71 0.06 -10.70
C SER A 134 19.32 0.63 -12.05
N ARG A 135 20.29 0.99 -12.86
CA ARG A 135 20.04 1.53 -14.19
C ARG A 135 19.26 0.54 -15.08
N PRO A 136 19.58 -0.75 -15.15
CA PRO A 136 18.81 -1.71 -15.93
C PRO A 136 17.34 -1.81 -15.52
N THR A 137 17.04 -1.89 -14.22
CA THR A 137 15.67 -1.95 -13.70
C THR A 137 14.90 -0.67 -13.98
N PHE A 138 15.55 0.49 -13.83
CA PHE A 138 14.97 1.79 -14.18
C PHE A 138 14.62 1.88 -15.66
N ASP A 139 15.55 1.49 -16.55
CA ASP A 139 15.35 1.54 -17.99
C ASP A 139 14.24 0.58 -18.44
N ALA A 140 14.18 -0.62 -17.87
CA ALA A 140 13.11 -1.58 -18.12
C ALA A 140 11.72 -1.03 -17.72
N ALA A 141 11.60 -0.46 -16.52
CA ALA A 141 10.35 0.16 -16.07
C ALA A 141 9.97 1.40 -16.93
N THR A 142 10.97 2.21 -17.31
CA THR A 142 10.73 3.38 -18.19
C THR A 142 10.27 2.98 -19.59
N ALA A 143 10.82 1.91 -20.13
CA ALA A 143 10.41 1.39 -21.44
C ALA A 143 8.94 0.89 -21.42
N ARG A 144 8.45 0.38 -20.29
CA ARG A 144 7.07 -0.11 -20.13
C ARG A 144 6.07 0.99 -19.79
N PHE A 145 6.41 1.88 -18.87
CA PHE A 145 5.46 2.80 -18.25
C PHE A 145 5.74 4.28 -18.54
N GLY A 146 6.84 4.59 -19.22
CA GLY A 146 7.30 5.96 -19.43
C GLY A 146 7.73 6.64 -18.13
N GLN A 147 8.19 7.88 -18.20
CA GLN A 147 8.64 8.65 -17.04
C GLN A 147 7.52 8.85 -16.01
N ARG A 148 6.29 9.12 -16.48
CA ARG A 148 5.12 9.32 -15.61
C ARG A 148 4.80 8.04 -14.82
N GLY A 149 4.81 6.88 -15.49
CA GLY A 149 4.56 5.60 -14.84
C GLY A 149 5.63 5.22 -13.81
N VAL A 150 6.90 5.49 -14.11
CA VAL A 150 7.99 5.28 -13.12
C VAL A 150 7.83 6.22 -11.92
N MET A 151 7.42 7.48 -12.13
CA MET A 151 7.12 8.40 -11.04
C MET A 151 5.94 7.89 -10.19
N THR A 152 4.87 7.42 -10.84
CA THR A 152 3.71 6.82 -10.16
C THR A 152 4.11 5.59 -9.36
N LEU A 153 4.88 4.66 -9.97
CA LEU A 153 5.37 3.45 -9.33
C LEU A 153 6.20 3.77 -8.07
N THR A 154 7.17 4.69 -8.20
CA THR A 154 8.02 5.12 -7.08
C THR A 154 7.19 5.68 -5.93
N ASN A 155 6.24 6.58 -6.23
CA ASN A 155 5.44 7.22 -5.20
C ASN A 155 4.38 6.27 -4.62
N LEU A 156 3.86 5.31 -5.38
CA LEU A 156 2.97 4.27 -4.87
C LEU A 156 3.69 3.40 -3.84
N ILE A 157 4.91 2.95 -4.16
CA ILE A 157 5.76 2.20 -3.22
C ILE A 157 6.01 3.02 -1.95
N ALA A 158 6.41 4.28 -2.09
CA ALA A 158 6.70 5.18 -0.97
C ALA A 158 5.46 5.44 -0.09
N CYS A 159 4.31 5.69 -0.69
CA CYS A 159 3.04 5.90 0.01
C CYS A 159 2.67 4.67 0.85
N TYR A 160 2.76 3.47 0.26
CA TYR A 160 2.46 2.24 1.00
C TYR A 160 3.54 1.88 2.02
N ALA A 161 4.79 2.28 1.82
CA ALA A 161 5.83 2.15 2.84
C ALA A 161 5.55 3.05 4.06
N VAL A 162 5.06 4.30 3.86
CA VAL A 162 4.61 5.17 4.96
C VAL A 162 3.47 4.50 5.75
N LEU A 163 2.49 3.93 5.07
CA LEU A 163 1.40 3.20 5.72
C LEU A 163 1.91 1.98 6.49
N ALA A 164 2.82 1.20 5.90
CA ALA A 164 3.41 0.02 6.53
C ALA A 164 4.19 0.37 7.79
N TYR A 165 5.03 1.42 7.75
CA TYR A 165 5.76 1.88 8.94
C TYR A 165 4.81 2.27 10.08
N ASN A 166 3.74 3.01 9.78
CA ASN A 166 2.75 3.35 10.81
C ASN A 166 2.09 2.10 11.39
N MET A 167 1.60 1.19 10.55
CA MET A 167 0.93 -0.02 11.03
C MET A 167 1.85 -0.94 11.82
N ASN A 168 3.10 -1.10 11.39
CA ASN A 168 4.09 -1.92 12.09
C ASN A 168 4.53 -1.27 13.41
N THR A 169 4.73 0.06 13.44
CA THR A 169 5.11 0.79 14.66
C THR A 169 4.05 0.63 15.76
N TYR A 170 2.78 0.72 15.37
CA TYR A 170 1.66 0.66 16.32
C TYR A 170 1.04 -0.74 16.45
N GLU A 171 1.65 -1.75 15.84
CA GLU A 171 1.21 -3.17 15.88
C GLU A 171 -0.27 -3.32 15.52
N LEU A 172 -0.68 -2.68 14.42
CA LEU A 172 -2.04 -2.83 13.93
C LEU A 172 -2.25 -4.24 13.38
N GLU A 173 -3.10 -4.99 14.05
CA GLU A 173 -3.40 -6.36 13.68
C GLU A 173 -4.27 -6.43 12.42
N ALA A 174 -4.14 -7.53 11.70
CA ALA A 174 -5.02 -7.85 10.60
C ALA A 174 -6.48 -7.97 11.07
N PRO A 175 -7.46 -7.65 10.22
CA PRO A 175 -8.86 -7.79 10.59
C PRO A 175 -9.21 -9.25 10.92
N ALA A 176 -10.04 -9.47 11.95
CA ALA A 176 -10.45 -10.82 12.36
C ALA A 176 -11.15 -11.64 11.27
N HIS A 177 -11.70 -10.98 10.25
CA HIS A 177 -12.37 -11.61 9.10
C HIS A 177 -11.44 -11.81 7.88
N ALA A 178 -10.14 -11.61 8.04
CA ALA A 178 -9.18 -11.81 6.97
C ALA A 178 -9.16 -13.28 6.51
N THR A 179 -9.35 -13.49 5.21
CA THR A 179 -9.43 -14.84 4.60
C THR A 179 -8.10 -15.28 3.99
N GLU A 180 -7.19 -14.35 3.72
CA GLU A 180 -5.89 -14.65 3.14
C GLU A 180 -4.96 -15.28 4.17
N LYS A 181 -4.07 -16.16 3.70
CA LYS A 181 -3.03 -16.74 4.56
C LYS A 181 -2.11 -15.64 5.07
N ALA A 182 -1.77 -15.69 6.36
CA ALA A 182 -0.85 -14.73 6.99
C ALA A 182 0.52 -14.73 6.32
N LEU A 183 1.23 -13.61 6.43
CA LEU A 183 2.67 -13.56 6.10
C LEU A 183 3.42 -14.47 7.07
N PRO A 184 4.40 -15.25 6.57
CA PRO A 184 5.26 -16.09 7.42
C PRO A 184 6.23 -15.24 8.25
#